data_679fced9df7a19824bc6d80c986d8339
#
_entry.id   679fced9df7a19824bc6d80c986d8339
#
_cell.length_a   1.000
_cell.length_b   1.000
_cell.length_c   1.000
_cell.angle_alpha   90.00
_cell.angle_beta   90.00
_cell.angle_gamma   90.00
#
_symmetry.space_group_name_H-M   'P 1'
#
loop_
_entity.id
_entity.type
_entity.pdbx_description
1 polymer ?
#
loop_
_entity_poly.entity_id
_entity_poly.type
_entity_poly.pdbx_seq_one_letter_code
_entity_poly.pdbx_strand_id
1 'polypeptide(L)'
;VFIGFLIFGAGIFMLYSGPNTGIYFQISLGVLIGIALGATAISVPVSEVSKHFPNEKRTIASGLVTAAASVGYFIAPLFTKYSLGEFGWEETLKYFLYFILIGSVVSLFIFAPKQLIDQNQSVVKDQTFFEALKEAFSHKGYLLLNAGFFVCGFQITLIATHIPGYMQERGMGGWSATIILALIGLFNIIGTLGMGYLGTKYRKKSLLCILYALRAVSIAIFIFSPPSNIMSIVFGISFGLLWLSTVPPTNGIVAQIFGTKYLSSLFGIVFLSHQVGA
;
A
#
# COMPACT_ATOMS: atom_id res chain seq x y z
N VAL A 1 0.87 -9.13 12.87
CA VAL A 1 1.93 -8.15 12.53
C VAL A 1 3.29 -8.64 13.03
N PHE A 2 3.46 -8.91 14.34
CA PHE A 2 4.76 -9.36 14.91
C PHE A 2 5.34 -10.59 14.20
N ILE A 3 4.55 -11.67 14.05
CA ILE A 3 4.98 -12.88 13.34
C ILE A 3 5.34 -12.54 11.88
N GLY A 4 4.61 -11.64 11.24
CA GLY A 4 4.92 -11.18 9.89
C GLY A 4 6.31 -10.53 9.79
N PHE A 5 6.68 -9.68 10.76
CA PHE A 5 8.01 -9.09 10.84
C PHE A 5 9.10 -10.15 11.05
N LEU A 6 8.86 -11.17 11.88
CA LEU A 6 9.83 -12.27 12.09
C LEU A 6 10.05 -13.08 10.80
N ILE A 7 8.98 -13.40 10.07
CA ILE A 7 9.07 -14.08 8.77
C ILE A 7 9.81 -13.20 7.74
N PHE A 8 9.57 -11.89 7.76
CA PHE A 8 10.27 -10.94 6.90
C PHE A 8 11.77 -10.93 7.20
N GLY A 9 12.13 -10.83 8.48
CA GLY A 9 13.53 -10.89 8.93
C GLY A 9 14.20 -12.19 8.52
N ALA A 10 13.52 -13.33 8.66
CA ALA A 10 14.03 -14.64 8.22
C ALA A 10 14.26 -14.66 6.69
N GLY A 11 13.36 -14.08 5.89
CA GLY A 11 13.51 -13.96 4.45
C GLY A 11 14.72 -13.12 4.06
N ILE A 12 14.89 -11.92 4.65
CA ILE A 12 16.06 -11.05 4.40
C ILE A 12 17.36 -11.74 4.88
N PHE A 13 17.33 -12.36 6.05
CA PHE A 13 18.50 -13.10 6.56
C PHE A 13 18.91 -14.23 5.62
N MET A 14 17.95 -14.99 5.10
CA MET A 14 18.19 -16.06 4.13
C MET A 14 18.76 -15.52 2.81
N LEU A 15 18.30 -14.36 2.32
CA LEU A 15 18.88 -13.70 1.15
C LEU A 15 20.33 -13.31 1.37
N TYR A 16 20.65 -12.81 2.57
CA TYR A 16 21.98 -12.34 2.92
C TYR A 16 22.97 -13.49 3.16
N SER A 17 22.57 -14.55 3.90
CA SER A 17 23.46 -15.62 4.38
C SER A 17 23.39 -16.89 3.55
N GLY A 18 22.42 -17.04 2.67
CA GLY A 18 22.19 -18.24 1.90
C GLY A 18 23.09 -18.35 0.66
N PRO A 19 23.25 -19.57 0.10
CA PRO A 19 23.97 -19.76 -1.15
C PRO A 19 23.25 -19.07 -2.30
N ASN A 20 24.03 -18.48 -3.22
CA ASN A 20 23.53 -17.79 -4.41
C ASN A 20 22.93 -18.78 -5.44
N THR A 21 21.87 -19.49 -5.05
CA THR A 21 21.15 -20.44 -5.92
C THR A 21 19.73 -19.93 -6.16
N GLY A 22 19.22 -20.19 -7.37
CA GLY A 22 17.86 -19.72 -7.74
C GLY A 22 16.77 -20.19 -6.79
N ILE A 23 16.87 -21.39 -6.21
CA ILE A 23 15.88 -21.92 -5.27
C ILE A 23 15.87 -21.17 -3.94
N TYR A 24 17.05 -20.79 -3.42
CA TYR A 24 17.14 -19.98 -2.20
C TYR A 24 16.54 -18.60 -2.39
N PHE A 25 16.81 -17.99 -3.55
CA PHE A 25 16.22 -16.72 -3.92
C PHE A 25 14.67 -16.78 -4.03
N GLN A 26 14.15 -17.83 -4.66
CA GLN A 26 12.70 -18.03 -4.78
C GLN A 26 12.03 -18.28 -3.42
N ILE A 27 12.61 -19.09 -2.55
CA ILE A 27 12.06 -19.34 -1.21
C ILE A 27 12.13 -18.07 -0.37
N SER A 28 13.25 -17.37 -0.38
CA SER A 28 13.43 -16.16 0.42
C SER A 28 12.51 -15.03 -0.03
N LEU A 29 12.60 -14.59 -1.29
CA LEU A 29 11.79 -13.49 -1.83
C LEU A 29 10.35 -13.90 -2.13
N GLY A 30 10.16 -15.04 -2.78
CA GLY A 30 8.84 -15.46 -3.24
C GLY A 30 7.97 -15.96 -2.09
N VAL A 31 8.49 -16.82 -1.22
CA VAL A 31 7.69 -17.45 -0.17
C VAL A 31 7.75 -16.67 1.13
N LEU A 32 8.92 -16.49 1.74
CA LEU A 32 9.02 -15.89 3.07
C LEU A 32 8.65 -14.43 3.06
N ILE A 33 9.25 -13.63 2.17
CA ILE A 33 8.93 -12.20 2.08
C ILE A 33 7.51 -12.00 1.55
N GLY A 34 7.03 -12.83 0.62
CA GLY A 34 5.64 -12.78 0.15
C GLY A 34 4.61 -13.00 1.26
N ILE A 35 4.79 -14.04 2.09
CA ILE A 35 3.93 -14.29 3.26
C ILE A 35 4.04 -13.13 4.27
N ALA A 36 5.25 -12.64 4.52
CA ALA A 36 5.49 -11.55 5.45
C ALA A 36 4.76 -10.26 5.01
N LEU A 37 4.85 -9.89 3.73
CA LEU A 37 4.14 -8.74 3.16
C LEU A 37 2.62 -8.88 3.30
N GLY A 38 2.08 -10.09 3.13
CA GLY A 38 0.66 -10.37 3.39
C GLY A 38 0.29 -10.18 4.86
N ALA A 39 1.13 -10.69 5.78
CA ALA A 39 0.90 -10.61 7.23
C ALA A 39 1.11 -9.19 7.82
N THR A 40 1.86 -8.34 7.14
CA THR A 40 2.12 -6.93 7.52
C THR A 40 1.40 -5.94 6.61
N ALA A 41 0.46 -6.42 5.76
CA ALA A 41 -0.21 -5.59 4.79
C ALA A 41 -0.89 -4.37 5.42
N ILE A 42 -0.79 -3.23 4.75
CA ILE A 42 -1.37 -1.95 5.19
C ILE A 42 -2.89 -2.02 5.40
N SER A 43 -3.57 -2.99 4.79
CA SER A 43 -5.01 -3.21 4.98
C SER A 43 -5.40 -3.47 6.44
N VAL A 44 -4.52 -4.13 7.21
CA VAL A 44 -4.77 -4.44 8.63
C VAL A 44 -4.80 -3.15 9.47
N PRO A 45 -3.73 -2.35 9.57
CA PRO A 45 -3.77 -1.14 10.38
C PRO A 45 -4.78 -0.10 9.88
N VAL A 46 -4.99 0.02 8.57
CA VAL A 46 -6.00 0.93 8.01
C VAL A 46 -7.39 0.55 8.48
N SER A 47 -7.76 -0.72 8.42
CA SER A 47 -9.07 -1.18 8.85
C SER A 47 -9.23 -1.10 10.36
N GLU A 48 -8.24 -1.56 11.12
CA GLU A 48 -8.32 -1.57 12.58
C GLU A 48 -8.43 -0.14 13.15
N VAL A 49 -7.59 0.78 12.73
CA VAL A 49 -7.66 2.17 13.20
C VAL A 49 -8.99 2.81 12.80
N SER A 50 -9.46 2.60 11.57
CA SER A 50 -10.71 3.22 11.09
C SER A 50 -11.95 2.75 11.85
N LYS A 51 -11.97 1.54 12.43
CA LYS A 51 -13.08 1.04 13.26
C LYS A 51 -13.32 1.87 14.53
N HIS A 52 -12.27 2.51 15.06
CA HIS A 52 -12.36 3.30 16.28
C HIS A 52 -12.85 4.74 16.03
N PHE A 53 -13.12 5.09 14.78
CA PHE A 53 -13.63 6.41 14.40
C PHE A 53 -15.09 6.36 13.96
N PRO A 54 -15.90 7.40 14.23
CA PRO A 54 -17.26 7.49 13.74
C PRO A 54 -17.27 7.50 12.20
N ASN A 55 -18.40 7.10 11.61
CA ASN A 55 -18.57 6.90 10.16
C ASN A 55 -18.04 8.08 9.32
N GLU A 56 -18.27 9.29 9.78
CA GLU A 56 -17.89 10.54 9.10
C GLU A 56 -16.36 10.72 9.04
N LYS A 57 -15.63 10.19 10.03
CA LYS A 57 -14.17 10.36 10.17
C LYS A 57 -13.36 9.15 9.75
N ARG A 58 -13.97 8.00 9.43
CA ARG A 58 -13.26 6.76 9.07
C ARG A 58 -12.31 6.92 7.88
N THR A 59 -12.74 7.68 6.89
CA THR A 59 -11.91 7.92 5.69
C THR A 59 -10.68 8.78 6.02
N ILE A 60 -10.81 9.76 6.94
CA ILE A 60 -9.67 10.53 7.45
C ILE A 60 -8.70 9.62 8.21
N ALA A 61 -9.21 8.78 9.11
CA ALA A 61 -8.39 7.83 9.87
C ALA A 61 -7.61 6.90 8.94
N SER A 62 -8.27 6.35 7.92
CA SER A 62 -7.62 5.54 6.88
C SER A 62 -6.55 6.34 6.13
N GLY A 63 -6.81 7.61 5.80
CA GLY A 63 -5.88 8.52 5.15
C GLY A 63 -4.62 8.78 5.99
N LEU A 64 -4.77 8.99 7.30
CA LEU A 64 -3.66 9.20 8.24
C LEU A 64 -2.74 7.98 8.32
N VAL A 65 -3.30 6.78 8.46
CA VAL A 65 -2.53 5.53 8.49
C VAL A 65 -1.78 5.32 7.18
N THR A 66 -2.44 5.58 6.04
CA THR A 66 -1.82 5.43 4.72
C THR A 66 -0.72 6.48 4.50
N ALA A 67 -0.92 7.72 4.97
CA ALA A 67 0.08 8.76 4.91
C ALA A 67 1.33 8.42 5.75
N ALA A 68 1.15 7.84 6.93
CA ALA A 68 2.28 7.38 7.74
C ALA A 68 3.12 6.31 7.03
N ALA A 69 2.48 5.35 6.33
CA ALA A 69 3.19 4.37 5.50
C ALA A 69 3.94 5.03 4.33
N SER A 70 3.43 6.15 3.81
CA SER A 70 4.05 6.87 2.69
C SER A 70 5.39 7.51 3.05
N VAL A 71 5.65 7.78 4.32
CA VAL A 71 6.98 8.22 4.80
C VAL A 71 8.04 7.18 4.45
N GLY A 72 7.72 5.89 4.62
CA GLY A 72 8.60 4.80 4.19
C GLY A 72 8.86 4.81 2.68
N TYR A 73 7.82 5.01 1.87
CA TYR A 73 7.96 5.13 0.40
C TYR A 73 8.83 6.32 -0.03
N PHE A 74 8.86 7.40 0.75
CA PHE A 74 9.76 8.54 0.48
C PHE A 74 11.21 8.23 0.85
N ILE A 75 11.43 7.69 2.04
CA ILE A 75 12.79 7.49 2.60
C ILE A 75 13.49 6.30 1.95
N ALA A 76 12.77 5.18 1.71
CA ALA A 76 13.37 3.93 1.28
C ALA A 76 14.16 4.02 -0.05
N PRO A 77 13.67 4.65 -1.14
CA PRO A 77 14.44 4.75 -2.37
C PRO A 77 15.74 5.54 -2.21
N LEU A 78 15.69 6.63 -1.45
CA LEU A 78 16.86 7.48 -1.17
C LEU A 78 17.91 6.73 -0.35
N PHE A 79 17.46 6.08 0.73
CA PHE A 79 18.33 5.25 1.57
C PHE A 79 18.92 4.08 0.78
N THR A 80 18.11 3.36 0.01
CA THR A 80 18.58 2.23 -0.80
C THR A 80 19.62 2.66 -1.82
N LYS A 81 19.38 3.77 -2.53
CA LYS A 81 20.33 4.29 -3.52
C LYS A 81 21.65 4.68 -2.88
N TYR A 82 21.61 5.38 -1.74
CA TYR A 82 22.80 5.76 -0.99
C TYR A 82 23.55 4.52 -0.48
N SER A 83 22.86 3.62 0.22
CA SER A 83 23.45 2.45 0.85
C SER A 83 24.06 1.47 -0.17
N LEU A 84 23.37 1.24 -1.30
CA LEU A 84 23.91 0.43 -2.39
C LEU A 84 25.19 1.02 -3.00
N GLY A 85 25.27 2.35 -3.11
CA GLY A 85 26.43 3.04 -3.66
C GLY A 85 27.64 3.02 -2.74
N GLU A 86 27.44 3.18 -1.43
CA GLU A 86 28.52 3.27 -0.44
C GLU A 86 28.95 1.92 0.14
N PHE A 87 28.01 1.01 0.39
CA PHE A 87 28.25 -0.19 1.17
C PHE A 87 28.00 -1.49 0.39
N GLY A 88 27.39 -1.39 -0.80
CA GLY A 88 27.01 -2.54 -1.59
C GLY A 88 25.71 -3.22 -1.12
N TRP A 89 25.30 -4.29 -1.80
CA TRP A 89 23.99 -4.91 -1.60
C TRP A 89 23.89 -5.72 -0.29
N GLU A 90 24.97 -6.37 0.12
CA GLU A 90 24.98 -7.19 1.35
C GLU A 90 24.76 -6.35 2.60
N GLU A 91 25.50 -5.25 2.75
CA GLU A 91 25.34 -4.35 3.87
C GLU A 91 23.99 -3.64 3.83
N THR A 92 23.48 -3.30 2.64
CA THR A 92 22.14 -2.73 2.48
C THR A 92 21.06 -3.69 3.01
N LEU A 93 21.17 -4.99 2.73
CA LEU A 93 20.24 -6.00 3.28
C LEU A 93 20.32 -6.10 4.81
N LYS A 94 21.53 -5.99 5.40
CA LYS A 94 21.70 -5.95 6.87
C LYS A 94 20.99 -4.76 7.49
N TYR A 95 21.08 -3.56 6.88
CA TYR A 95 20.36 -2.40 7.36
C TYR A 95 18.84 -2.62 7.30
N PHE A 96 18.32 -3.20 6.23
CA PHE A 96 16.89 -3.55 6.17
C PHE A 96 16.52 -4.57 7.24
N LEU A 97 17.36 -5.54 7.53
CA LEU A 97 17.14 -6.50 8.61
C LEU A 97 17.03 -5.79 9.96
N TYR A 98 17.89 -4.80 10.25
CA TYR A 98 17.82 -4.03 11.49
C TYR A 98 16.50 -3.23 11.59
N PHE A 99 16.07 -2.57 10.50
CA PHE A 99 14.78 -1.88 10.48
C PHE A 99 13.59 -2.84 10.74
N ILE A 100 13.65 -4.05 10.16
CA ILE A 100 12.62 -5.09 10.38
C ILE A 100 12.62 -5.56 11.83
N LEU A 101 13.77 -5.77 12.44
CA LEU A 101 13.88 -6.17 13.84
C LEU A 101 13.36 -5.08 14.79
N ILE A 102 13.70 -3.82 14.53
CA ILE A 102 13.14 -2.67 15.27
C ILE A 102 11.62 -2.65 15.11
N GLY A 103 11.11 -2.79 13.89
CA GLY A 103 9.68 -2.86 13.61
C GLY A 103 8.98 -4.02 14.35
N SER A 104 9.64 -5.18 14.46
CA SER A 104 9.10 -6.32 15.20
C SER A 104 8.95 -6.00 16.68
N VAL A 105 9.97 -5.39 17.30
CA VAL A 105 9.91 -4.96 18.71
C VAL A 105 8.83 -3.91 18.91
N VAL A 106 8.77 -2.88 18.07
CA VAL A 106 7.72 -1.83 18.14
C VAL A 106 6.33 -2.43 18.02
N SER A 107 6.16 -3.47 17.19
CA SER A 107 4.85 -4.12 17.00
C SER A 107 4.31 -4.81 18.25
N LEU A 108 5.16 -5.16 19.23
CA LEU A 108 4.75 -5.72 20.53
C LEU A 108 4.05 -4.68 21.43
N PHE A 109 4.34 -3.40 21.22
CA PHE A 109 3.75 -2.30 22.00
C PHE A 109 2.47 -1.74 21.36
N ILE A 110 2.06 -2.27 20.21
CA ILE A 110 0.79 -1.88 19.58
C ILE A 110 -0.35 -2.66 20.22
N PHE A 111 -1.01 -2.04 21.19
CA PHE A 111 -2.21 -2.58 21.80
C PHE A 111 -3.43 -2.11 21.01
N ALA A 112 -4.30 -3.06 20.62
CA ALA A 112 -5.61 -2.71 20.10
C ALA A 112 -6.45 -2.12 21.26
N PRO A 113 -6.86 -0.85 21.20
CA PRO A 113 -7.76 -0.31 22.21
C PRO A 113 -9.06 -1.08 22.20
N LYS A 114 -9.73 -1.23 23.36
CA LYS A 114 -11.08 -1.81 23.41
C LYS A 114 -11.96 -1.05 22.41
N GLN A 115 -12.64 -1.77 21.53
CA GLN A 115 -13.58 -1.16 20.60
C GLN A 115 -14.55 -0.28 21.38
N LEU A 116 -14.58 1.01 21.08
CA LEU A 116 -15.68 1.86 21.49
C LEU A 116 -16.91 1.33 20.73
N ILE A 117 -17.72 0.55 21.42
CA ILE A 117 -18.99 0.07 20.89
C ILE A 117 -19.83 1.34 20.71
N ASP A 118 -19.93 1.79 19.48
CA ASP A 118 -20.84 2.87 19.12
C ASP A 118 -22.26 2.35 19.32
N GLN A 119 -22.86 2.70 20.45
CA GLN A 119 -24.24 2.27 20.84
C GLN A 119 -25.30 2.72 19.82
N ASN A 120 -24.94 3.58 18.88
CA ASN A 120 -25.79 4.05 17.78
C ASN A 120 -25.61 3.26 16.47
N GLN A 121 -24.83 2.18 16.45
CA GLN A 121 -24.81 1.33 15.26
C GLN A 121 -26.14 0.55 15.20
N SER A 122 -27.04 1.07 14.35
CA SER A 122 -28.22 0.37 13.90
C SER A 122 -27.92 -1.12 13.70
N VAL A 123 -28.60 -1.98 14.52
CA VAL A 123 -28.73 -3.42 14.38
C VAL A 123 -27.49 -4.07 13.77
N VAL A 124 -26.51 -4.41 14.63
CA VAL A 124 -25.46 -5.36 14.22
C VAL A 124 -26.21 -6.62 13.80
N LYS A 125 -26.33 -6.87 12.50
CA LYS A 125 -26.84 -8.14 11.98
C LYS A 125 -26.04 -9.21 12.69
N ASP A 126 -26.72 -10.11 13.38
CA ASP A 126 -26.08 -11.26 14.02
C ASP A 126 -25.68 -12.24 12.91
N GLN A 127 -24.64 -11.85 12.17
CA GLN A 127 -24.17 -12.49 10.96
C GLN A 127 -22.84 -13.16 11.24
N THR A 128 -22.71 -14.40 10.78
CA THR A 128 -21.45 -15.14 10.80
C THR A 128 -20.49 -14.62 9.75
N PHE A 129 -19.20 -14.94 9.88
CA PHE A 129 -18.18 -14.55 8.90
C PHE A 129 -18.49 -15.07 7.48
N PHE A 130 -18.96 -16.32 7.37
CA PHE A 130 -19.29 -16.93 6.08
C PHE A 130 -20.50 -16.27 5.40
N GLU A 131 -21.48 -15.85 6.17
CA GLU A 131 -22.64 -15.10 5.66
C GLU A 131 -22.22 -13.73 5.15
N ALA A 132 -21.35 -13.02 5.89
CA ALA A 132 -20.78 -11.74 5.46
C ALA A 132 -19.97 -11.89 4.16
N LEU A 133 -19.21 -12.97 4.05
CA LEU A 133 -18.45 -13.29 2.86
C LEU A 133 -19.36 -13.57 1.66
N LYS A 134 -20.40 -14.38 1.85
CA LYS A 134 -21.40 -14.68 0.81
C LYS A 134 -22.12 -13.41 0.35
N GLU A 135 -22.52 -12.55 1.29
CA GLU A 135 -23.16 -11.27 0.99
C GLU A 135 -22.20 -10.38 0.17
N ALA A 136 -20.93 -10.27 0.57
CA ALA A 136 -19.93 -9.47 -0.11
C ALA A 136 -19.71 -9.95 -1.56
N PHE A 137 -19.53 -11.24 -1.79
CA PHE A 137 -19.36 -11.80 -3.13
C PHE A 137 -20.62 -11.77 -4.01
N SER A 138 -21.79 -11.63 -3.40
CA SER A 138 -23.05 -11.42 -4.11
C SER A 138 -23.29 -9.95 -4.47
N HIS A 139 -22.52 -9.02 -3.87
CA HIS A 139 -22.70 -7.58 -4.05
C HIS A 139 -21.90 -7.06 -5.24
N LYS A 140 -22.57 -6.71 -6.34
CA LYS A 140 -21.93 -6.23 -7.59
C LYS A 140 -20.93 -5.08 -7.36
N GLY A 141 -21.27 -4.14 -6.46
CA GLY A 141 -20.38 -3.01 -6.13
C GLY A 141 -19.07 -3.47 -5.47
N TYR A 142 -19.10 -4.51 -4.65
CA TYR A 142 -17.92 -5.08 -4.04
C TYR A 142 -17.04 -5.82 -5.06
N LEU A 143 -17.63 -6.55 -5.98
CA LEU A 143 -16.89 -7.20 -7.07
C LEU A 143 -16.21 -6.18 -7.98
N LEU A 144 -16.91 -5.10 -8.35
CA LEU A 144 -16.32 -4.00 -9.12
C LEU A 144 -15.21 -3.28 -8.34
N LEU A 145 -15.35 -3.14 -7.02
CA LEU A 145 -14.31 -2.58 -6.17
C LEU A 145 -13.04 -3.45 -6.17
N ASN A 146 -13.20 -4.77 -6.08
CA ASN A 146 -12.10 -5.74 -6.21
C ASN A 146 -11.43 -5.65 -7.57
N ALA A 147 -12.19 -5.60 -8.66
CA ALA A 147 -11.65 -5.43 -10.01
C ALA A 147 -10.86 -4.12 -10.16
N GLY A 148 -11.40 -3.01 -9.63
CA GLY A 148 -10.69 -1.73 -9.62
C GLY A 148 -9.39 -1.78 -8.80
N PHE A 149 -9.42 -2.48 -7.67
CA PHE A 149 -8.24 -2.61 -6.82
C PHE A 149 -7.18 -3.57 -7.38
N PHE A 150 -7.58 -4.57 -8.17
CA PHE A 150 -6.69 -5.37 -9.00
C PHE A 150 -5.89 -4.48 -9.98
N VAL A 151 -6.58 -3.61 -10.72
CA VAL A 151 -5.93 -2.64 -11.63
C VAL A 151 -5.01 -1.69 -10.87
N CYS A 152 -5.37 -1.30 -9.63
CA CYS A 152 -4.52 -0.50 -8.77
C CYS A 152 -3.18 -1.22 -8.48
N GLY A 153 -3.23 -2.48 -8.09
CA GLY A 153 -2.04 -3.30 -7.83
C GLY A 153 -1.15 -3.40 -9.06
N PHE A 154 -1.72 -3.72 -10.20
CA PHE A 154 -1.00 -3.76 -11.47
C PHE A 154 -0.27 -2.45 -11.76
N GLN A 155 -0.96 -1.31 -11.71
CA GLN A 155 -0.35 -0.01 -12.00
C GLN A 155 0.77 0.35 -11.03
N ILE A 156 0.58 0.10 -9.73
CA ILE A 156 1.56 0.42 -8.69
C ILE A 156 2.83 -0.40 -8.89
N THR A 157 2.69 -1.71 -9.05
CA THR A 157 3.84 -2.61 -9.19
C THR A 157 4.55 -2.40 -10.53
N LEU A 158 3.80 -2.19 -11.61
CA LEU A 158 4.38 -1.84 -12.90
C LEU A 158 5.31 -0.63 -12.80
N ILE A 159 4.85 0.45 -12.18
CA ILE A 159 5.65 1.67 -12.02
C ILE A 159 6.83 1.44 -11.07
N ALA A 160 6.58 0.86 -9.87
CA ALA A 160 7.64 0.67 -8.87
C ALA A 160 8.78 -0.22 -9.39
N THR A 161 8.45 -1.25 -10.15
CA THR A 161 9.43 -2.25 -10.63
C THR A 161 10.14 -1.80 -11.89
N HIS A 162 9.42 -1.18 -12.84
CA HIS A 162 9.97 -0.91 -14.17
C HIS A 162 10.54 0.50 -14.34
N ILE A 163 10.24 1.47 -13.48
CA ILE A 163 10.79 2.83 -13.59
C ILE A 163 12.32 2.85 -13.66
N PRO A 164 13.08 2.09 -12.83
CA PRO A 164 14.54 2.12 -12.92
C PRO A 164 15.07 1.69 -14.29
N GLY A 165 14.57 0.56 -14.81
CA GLY A 165 14.97 0.06 -16.15
C GLY A 165 14.53 1.00 -17.26
N TYR A 166 13.28 1.47 -17.23
CA TYR A 166 12.75 2.41 -18.22
C TYR A 166 13.57 3.70 -18.30
N MET A 167 13.94 4.28 -17.15
CA MET A 167 14.78 5.50 -17.15
C MET A 167 16.16 5.24 -17.68
N GLN A 168 16.74 4.08 -17.39
CA GLN A 168 18.06 3.69 -17.91
C GLN A 168 18.03 3.50 -19.44
N GLU A 169 17.02 2.82 -19.98
CA GLU A 169 16.82 2.63 -21.43
C GLU A 169 16.62 3.96 -22.18
N ARG A 170 16.04 4.96 -21.50
CA ARG A 170 15.87 6.32 -22.05
C ARG A 170 17.10 7.20 -21.88
N GLY A 171 18.26 6.65 -21.45
CA GLY A 171 19.50 7.40 -21.26
C GLY A 171 19.51 8.32 -20.04
N MET A 172 18.53 8.17 -19.13
CA MET A 172 18.45 8.93 -17.88
C MET A 172 19.25 8.21 -16.79
N GLY A 173 20.01 8.93 -15.99
CA GLY A 173 20.81 8.34 -14.91
C GLY A 173 19.95 7.71 -13.81
N GLY A 174 20.54 6.78 -13.02
CA GLY A 174 19.85 6.08 -11.94
C GLY A 174 19.25 6.98 -10.84
N TRP A 175 19.74 8.22 -10.69
CA TRP A 175 19.14 9.22 -9.81
C TRP A 175 17.75 9.66 -10.25
N SER A 176 17.45 9.69 -11.55
CA SER A 176 16.14 10.10 -12.05
C SER A 176 15.04 9.14 -11.57
N ALA A 177 15.29 7.82 -11.62
CA ALA A 177 14.37 6.82 -11.09
C ALA A 177 14.17 6.95 -9.57
N THR A 178 15.27 7.16 -8.82
CA THR A 178 15.23 7.35 -7.37
C THR A 178 14.40 8.58 -6.99
N ILE A 179 14.58 9.69 -7.71
CA ILE A 179 13.82 10.93 -7.50
C ILE A 179 12.32 10.70 -7.78
N ILE A 180 11.98 10.01 -8.88
CA ILE A 180 10.57 9.69 -9.18
C ILE A 180 9.95 8.92 -8.01
N LEU A 181 10.58 7.84 -7.55
CA LEU A 181 10.04 7.00 -6.48
C LEU A 181 9.95 7.76 -5.14
N ALA A 182 10.94 8.59 -4.82
CA ALA A 182 10.92 9.43 -3.63
C ALA A 182 9.80 10.49 -3.70
N LEU A 183 9.64 11.17 -4.84
CA LEU A 183 8.55 12.13 -5.04
C LEU A 183 7.18 11.46 -4.96
N ILE A 184 7.03 10.25 -5.51
CA ILE A 184 5.81 9.45 -5.35
C ILE A 184 5.52 9.26 -3.86
N GLY A 185 6.49 8.84 -3.06
CA GLY A 185 6.32 8.66 -1.62
C GLY A 185 5.93 9.95 -0.90
N LEU A 186 6.65 11.05 -1.19
CA LEU A 186 6.42 12.35 -0.56
C LEU A 186 5.03 12.90 -0.87
N PHE A 187 4.66 12.96 -2.15
CA PHE A 187 3.38 13.50 -2.57
C PHE A 187 2.19 12.57 -2.25
N ASN A 188 2.46 11.27 -2.03
CA ASN A 188 1.45 10.34 -1.56
C ASN A 188 0.96 10.68 -0.13
N ILE A 189 1.79 11.28 0.71
CA ILE A 189 1.36 11.81 2.02
C ILE A 189 0.23 12.82 1.82
N ILE A 190 0.45 13.80 0.93
CA ILE A 190 -0.53 14.85 0.64
C ILE A 190 -1.79 14.24 -0.02
N GLY A 191 -1.60 13.35 -0.99
CA GLY A 191 -2.69 12.70 -1.71
C GLY A 191 -3.61 11.88 -0.81
N THR A 192 -3.05 11.05 0.06
CA THR A 192 -3.84 10.20 0.98
C THR A 192 -4.56 10.99 2.05
N LEU A 193 -3.93 12.03 2.63
CA LEU A 193 -4.58 12.94 3.56
C LEU A 193 -5.71 13.72 2.89
N GLY A 194 -5.44 14.26 1.70
CA GLY A 194 -6.43 14.96 0.89
C GLY A 194 -7.64 14.08 0.56
N MET A 195 -7.40 12.84 0.11
CA MET A 195 -8.48 11.90 -0.21
C MET A 195 -9.18 11.37 1.04
N GLY A 196 -8.49 11.25 2.17
CA GLY A 196 -9.11 11.00 3.46
C GLY A 196 -10.14 12.07 3.81
N TYR A 197 -9.78 13.34 3.66
CA TYR A 197 -10.67 14.48 3.90
C TYR A 197 -11.78 14.59 2.85
N LEU A 198 -11.47 14.52 1.56
CA LEU A 198 -12.46 14.59 0.49
C LEU A 198 -13.49 13.46 0.57
N GLY A 199 -13.08 12.27 1.02
CA GLY A 199 -13.96 11.13 1.23
C GLY A 199 -15.00 11.31 2.33
N THR A 200 -14.88 12.34 3.18
CA THR A 200 -15.92 12.74 4.14
C THR A 200 -16.98 13.65 3.51
N LYS A 201 -16.59 14.41 2.48
CA LYS A 201 -17.47 15.43 1.85
C LYS A 201 -18.12 14.93 0.57
N TYR A 202 -17.43 14.10 -0.19
CA TYR A 202 -17.85 13.66 -1.52
C TYR A 202 -18.12 12.15 -1.59
N ARG A 203 -18.86 11.74 -2.62
CA ARG A 203 -19.14 10.32 -2.89
C ARG A 203 -17.85 9.59 -3.20
N LYS A 204 -17.45 8.64 -2.35
CA LYS A 204 -16.22 7.86 -2.44
C LYS A 204 -16.06 7.15 -3.79
N LYS A 205 -17.17 6.66 -4.39
CA LYS A 205 -17.20 6.08 -5.74
C LYS A 205 -16.69 7.06 -6.80
N SER A 206 -17.18 8.29 -6.79
CA SER A 206 -16.78 9.32 -7.77
C SER A 206 -15.31 9.69 -7.60
N LEU A 207 -14.84 9.79 -6.35
CA LEU A 207 -13.43 10.03 -6.05
C LEU A 207 -12.54 8.94 -6.63
N LEU A 208 -12.92 7.65 -6.47
CA LEU A 208 -12.17 6.54 -7.06
C LEU A 208 -12.13 6.61 -8.59
N CYS A 209 -13.27 6.89 -9.25
CA CYS A 209 -13.30 7.03 -10.70
C CYS A 209 -12.34 8.14 -11.20
N ILE A 210 -12.34 9.28 -10.53
CA ILE A 210 -11.45 10.40 -10.86
C ILE A 210 -9.99 10.00 -10.64
N LEU A 211 -9.67 9.36 -9.52
CA LEU A 211 -8.31 8.91 -9.22
C LEU A 211 -7.77 7.95 -10.30
N TYR A 212 -8.56 6.95 -10.70
CA TYR A 212 -8.13 5.99 -11.73
C TYR A 212 -7.98 6.66 -13.10
N ALA A 213 -8.89 7.58 -13.47
CA ALA A 213 -8.79 8.33 -14.71
C ALA A 213 -7.52 9.21 -14.72
N LEU A 214 -7.27 9.95 -13.64
CA LEU A 214 -6.07 10.79 -13.52
C LEU A 214 -4.77 9.98 -13.54
N ARG A 215 -4.75 8.77 -12.95
CA ARG A 215 -3.60 7.86 -13.05
C ARG A 215 -3.33 7.44 -14.49
N ALA A 216 -4.37 7.02 -15.20
CA ALA A 216 -4.22 6.63 -16.60
C ALA A 216 -3.66 7.78 -17.44
N VAL A 217 -4.17 9.00 -17.25
CA VAL A 217 -3.67 10.21 -17.92
C VAL A 217 -2.22 10.50 -17.54
N SER A 218 -1.87 10.44 -16.23
CA SER A 218 -0.50 10.69 -15.76
C SER A 218 0.51 9.70 -16.36
N ILE A 219 0.16 8.41 -16.40
CA ILE A 219 1.00 7.37 -17.01
C ILE A 219 1.12 7.61 -18.53
N ALA A 220 0.03 7.90 -19.22
CA ALA A 220 0.04 8.15 -20.66
C ALA A 220 0.93 9.36 -21.00
N ILE A 221 0.77 10.48 -20.31
CA ILE A 221 1.62 11.66 -20.51
C ILE A 221 3.09 11.29 -20.30
N PHE A 222 3.43 10.57 -19.25
CA PHE A 222 4.82 10.19 -18.96
C PHE A 222 5.43 9.31 -20.05
N ILE A 223 4.70 8.30 -20.53
CA ILE A 223 5.21 7.36 -21.53
C ILE A 223 5.39 8.02 -22.90
N PHE A 224 4.44 8.88 -23.32
CA PHE A 224 4.46 9.52 -24.64
C PHE A 224 5.27 10.81 -24.69
N SER A 225 5.73 11.32 -23.54
CA SER A 225 6.57 12.53 -23.49
C SER A 225 8.07 12.21 -23.73
N PRO A 226 8.82 13.16 -24.27
CA PRO A 226 10.29 13.04 -24.34
C PRO A 226 10.89 12.88 -22.94
N PRO A 227 11.92 12.02 -22.77
CA PRO A 227 12.58 11.86 -21.48
C PRO A 227 13.25 13.16 -21.06
N SER A 228 12.95 13.63 -19.87
CA SER A 228 13.55 14.82 -19.28
C SER A 228 13.43 14.80 -17.74
N ASN A 229 14.33 15.53 -17.07
CA ASN A 229 14.25 15.65 -15.61
C ASN A 229 12.96 16.35 -15.15
N ILE A 230 12.47 17.32 -15.92
CA ILE A 230 11.22 18.01 -15.62
C ILE A 230 10.05 17.02 -15.70
N MET A 231 9.98 16.20 -16.75
CA MET A 231 8.91 15.20 -16.90
C MET A 231 8.98 14.17 -15.78
N SER A 232 10.17 13.75 -15.37
CA SER A 232 10.37 12.84 -14.23
C SER A 232 9.81 13.43 -12.92
N ILE A 233 10.07 14.71 -12.66
CA ILE A 233 9.58 15.43 -11.49
C ILE A 233 8.04 15.56 -11.56
N VAL A 234 7.50 16.01 -12.70
CA VAL A 234 6.05 16.19 -12.90
C VAL A 234 5.32 14.86 -12.73
N PHE A 235 5.87 13.77 -13.28
CA PHE A 235 5.31 12.43 -13.12
C PHE A 235 5.36 11.98 -11.66
N GLY A 236 6.51 12.11 -10.98
CA GLY A 236 6.66 11.75 -9.57
C GLY A 236 5.66 12.47 -8.66
N ILE A 237 5.44 13.77 -8.90
CA ILE A 237 4.47 14.58 -8.16
C ILE A 237 3.03 14.14 -8.47
N SER A 238 2.65 14.13 -9.74
CA SER A 238 1.28 13.84 -10.17
C SER A 238 0.86 12.42 -9.79
N PHE A 239 1.70 11.43 -10.08
CA PHE A 239 1.42 10.03 -9.75
C PHE A 239 1.47 9.78 -8.25
N GLY A 240 2.37 10.49 -7.52
CA GLY A 240 2.45 10.45 -6.06
C GLY A 240 1.16 10.90 -5.39
N LEU A 241 0.58 12.02 -5.81
CA LEU A 241 -0.73 12.48 -5.31
C LEU A 241 -1.84 11.44 -5.49
N LEU A 242 -1.68 10.54 -6.47
CA LEU A 242 -2.68 9.54 -6.82
C LEU A 242 -2.33 8.13 -6.30
N TRP A 243 -1.09 7.86 -5.82
CA TRP A 243 -0.51 6.54 -5.55
C TRP A 243 -1.39 5.65 -4.67
N LEU A 244 -1.41 5.85 -3.36
CA LEU A 244 -2.27 5.12 -2.42
C LEU A 244 -3.53 5.91 -2.03
N SER A 245 -3.82 6.98 -2.73
CA SER A 245 -5.00 7.83 -2.48
C SER A 245 -6.33 7.09 -2.69
N THR A 246 -6.30 5.93 -3.33
CA THR A 246 -7.45 5.03 -3.47
C THR A 246 -7.77 4.25 -2.19
N VAL A 247 -6.81 4.08 -1.27
CA VAL A 247 -6.99 3.26 -0.05
C VAL A 247 -8.05 3.83 0.89
N PRO A 248 -8.03 5.14 1.27
CA PRO A 248 -9.02 5.69 2.19
C PRO A 248 -10.47 5.58 1.68
N PRO A 249 -10.80 5.99 0.45
CA PRO A 249 -12.17 5.85 -0.04
C PRO A 249 -12.60 4.39 -0.23
N THR A 250 -11.67 3.48 -0.60
CA THR A 250 -11.98 2.04 -0.75
C THR A 250 -12.35 1.42 0.59
N ASN A 251 -11.53 1.61 1.63
CA ASN A 251 -11.86 1.14 2.98
C ASN A 251 -13.17 1.74 3.49
N GLY A 252 -13.39 3.04 3.21
CA GLY A 252 -14.64 3.73 3.55
C GLY A 252 -15.88 3.18 2.84
N ILE A 253 -15.76 2.71 1.59
CA ILE A 253 -16.87 2.06 0.86
C ILE A 253 -17.18 0.70 1.49
N VAL A 254 -16.18 -0.13 1.77
CA VAL A 254 -16.37 -1.44 2.40
C VAL A 254 -17.05 -1.27 3.76
N ALA A 255 -16.58 -0.32 4.57
CA ALA A 255 -17.19 -0.02 5.87
C ALA A 255 -18.64 0.49 5.75
N GLN A 256 -18.94 1.26 4.71
CA GLN A 256 -20.28 1.81 4.48
C GLN A 256 -21.29 0.74 4.04
N ILE A 257 -20.86 -0.25 3.24
CA ILE A 257 -21.75 -1.31 2.72
C ILE A 257 -21.97 -2.42 3.76
N PHE A 258 -20.88 -2.90 4.39
CA PHE A 258 -20.90 -4.11 5.22
C PHE A 258 -20.72 -3.84 6.72
N GLY A 259 -20.58 -2.58 7.12
CA GLY A 259 -20.30 -2.23 8.52
C GLY A 259 -18.87 -2.54 8.95
N THR A 260 -18.63 -2.53 10.26
CA THR A 260 -17.28 -2.66 10.83
C THR A 260 -16.95 -4.03 11.39
N LYS A 261 -17.94 -4.90 11.64
CA LYS A 261 -17.75 -6.21 12.26
C LYS A 261 -16.69 -7.06 11.54
N TYR A 262 -16.77 -7.13 10.21
CA TYR A 262 -15.83 -7.89 9.37
C TYR A 262 -15.01 -7.01 8.40
N LEU A 263 -14.90 -5.71 8.70
CA LEU A 263 -14.23 -4.75 7.84
C LEU A 263 -12.80 -5.16 7.46
N SER A 264 -11.99 -5.58 8.44
CA SER A 264 -10.60 -5.98 8.19
C SER A 264 -10.49 -7.18 7.26
N SER A 265 -11.39 -8.16 7.41
CA SER A 265 -11.40 -9.35 6.56
C SER A 265 -11.86 -9.01 5.14
N LEU A 266 -12.96 -8.26 5.00
CA LEU A 266 -13.48 -7.89 3.68
C LEU A 266 -12.54 -6.93 2.95
N PHE A 267 -11.95 -5.96 3.64
CA PHE A 267 -10.95 -5.09 3.04
C PHE A 267 -9.64 -5.83 2.75
N GLY A 268 -9.30 -6.83 3.56
CA GLY A 268 -8.19 -7.75 3.30
C GLY A 268 -8.36 -8.51 1.98
N ILE A 269 -9.58 -8.97 1.64
CA ILE A 269 -9.88 -9.60 0.35
C ILE A 269 -9.73 -8.62 -0.82
N VAL A 270 -10.17 -7.37 -0.65
CA VAL A 270 -9.94 -6.32 -1.65
C VAL A 270 -8.44 -6.11 -1.84
N PHE A 271 -7.67 -6.15 -0.75
CA PHE A 271 -6.20 -6.05 -0.83
C PHE A 271 -5.55 -7.29 -1.45
N LEU A 272 -6.11 -8.48 -1.24
CA LEU A 272 -5.67 -9.69 -1.94
C LEU A 272 -5.85 -9.55 -3.46
N SER A 273 -6.98 -8.99 -3.90
CA SER A 273 -7.20 -8.67 -5.31
C SER A 273 -6.12 -7.72 -5.87
N HIS A 274 -5.71 -6.71 -5.08
CA HIS A 274 -4.59 -5.83 -5.41
C HIS A 274 -3.27 -6.60 -5.57
N GLN A 275 -2.99 -7.53 -4.66
CA GLN A 275 -1.76 -8.34 -4.72
C GLN A 275 -1.75 -9.29 -5.93
N VAL A 276 -2.90 -9.82 -6.33
CA VAL A 276 -3.00 -10.62 -7.57
C VAL A 276 -2.78 -9.77 -8.81
N GLY A 277 -3.15 -8.48 -8.77
CA GLY A 277 -2.86 -7.52 -9.84
C GLY A 277 -1.40 -7.09 -9.90
N ALA A 278 -0.72 -7.08 -8.77
CA ALA A 278 0.69 -6.69 -8.61
C ALA A 278 1.65 -7.75 -9.12
#